data_9226c86e93dc8e4841d5280cf8d21228
#
_entry.id   9226c86e93dc8e4841d5280cf8d21228
#
_cell.length_a   1.000
_cell.length_b   1.000
_cell.length_c   1.000
_cell.angle_alpha   90.00
_cell.angle_beta   90.00
_cell.angle_gamma   90.00
#
_symmetry.space_group_name_H-M   'P 1'
#
loop_
_entity.id
_entity.type
_entity.pdbx_description
1 polymer ?
#
loop_
_entity_poly.entity_id
_entity_poly.type
_entity_poly.pdbx_seq_one_letter_code
_entity_poly.pdbx_strand_id
1 'polypeptide(L)'
;EKITSYYKALVAGLDAAVAIAKPGVTPGELFDTAMETVHKEGIAHYRRNHVGHGIGVECYDYPSIAHGNNTPIVENMTFNLETPYYELGWGGMMIEDTFVMTANGLRMLDTMTRDIILL
;
A
#
# COMPACT_ATOMS: atom_id res chain seq x y z
N GLU A 1 22.08 -4.85 4.77
CA GLU A 1 21.49 -4.30 6.00
C GLU A 1 20.41 -3.27 5.66
N LYS A 2 20.71 -2.16 4.94
CA LYS A 2 19.73 -1.14 4.52
C LYS A 2 18.59 -1.73 3.67
N ILE A 3 18.90 -2.56 2.67
CA ILE A 3 17.87 -3.20 1.81
C ILE A 3 16.86 -3.94 2.65
N THR A 4 17.32 -4.81 3.54
CA THR A 4 16.43 -5.64 4.37
C THR A 4 15.59 -4.82 5.34
N SER A 5 16.16 -3.79 5.98
CA SER A 5 15.41 -2.96 6.92
C SER A 5 14.37 -2.11 6.20
N TYR A 6 14.72 -1.51 5.07
CA TYR A 6 13.79 -0.71 4.27
C TYR A 6 12.67 -1.56 3.68
N TYR A 7 13.00 -2.73 3.15
CA TYR A 7 12.00 -3.67 2.64
C TYR A 7 10.97 -4.03 3.72
N LYS A 8 11.43 -4.37 4.94
CA LYS A 8 10.55 -4.67 6.06
C LYS A 8 9.66 -3.49 6.46
N ALA A 9 10.19 -2.28 6.45
CA ALA A 9 9.40 -1.08 6.73
C ALA A 9 8.29 -0.85 5.69
N LEU A 10 8.59 -1.08 4.41
CA LEU A 10 7.60 -0.96 3.33
C LEU A 10 6.52 -2.03 3.45
N VAL A 11 6.89 -3.29 3.75
CA VAL A 11 5.92 -4.38 4.03
C VAL A 11 5.03 -4.02 5.21
N ALA A 12 5.62 -3.54 6.31
CA ALA A 12 4.84 -3.14 7.49
C ALA A 12 3.83 -2.03 7.19
N GLY A 13 4.20 -1.05 6.35
CA GLY A 13 3.28 0.01 5.93
C GLY A 13 2.09 -0.52 5.14
N LEU A 14 2.34 -1.43 4.19
CA LEU A 14 1.28 -2.08 3.41
C LEU A 14 0.38 -2.94 4.31
N ASP A 15 0.97 -3.76 5.18
CA ASP A 15 0.23 -4.61 6.13
C ASP A 15 -0.65 -3.80 7.07
N ALA A 16 -0.16 -2.65 7.55
CA ALA A 16 -0.94 -1.76 8.42
C ALA A 16 -2.17 -1.18 7.69
N ALA A 17 -2.03 -0.77 6.43
CA ALA A 17 -3.16 -0.32 5.62
C ALA A 17 -4.18 -1.44 5.39
N VAL A 18 -3.71 -2.66 5.07
CA VAL A 18 -4.57 -3.83 4.91
C VAL A 18 -5.35 -4.13 6.19
N ALA A 19 -4.70 -4.04 7.35
CA ALA A 19 -5.31 -4.36 8.65
C ALA A 19 -6.50 -3.46 9.03
N ILE A 20 -6.52 -2.20 8.60
CA ILE A 20 -7.64 -1.28 8.87
C ILE A 20 -8.71 -1.29 7.78
N ALA A 21 -8.43 -1.94 6.66
CA ALA A 21 -9.29 -1.88 5.48
C ALA A 21 -10.58 -2.70 5.69
N LYS A 22 -11.71 -2.01 5.65
CA LYS A 22 -13.06 -2.56 5.71
C LYS A 22 -14.00 -1.66 4.91
N PRO A 23 -15.19 -2.10 4.50
CA PRO A 23 -16.15 -1.24 3.81
C PRO A 23 -16.40 0.06 4.57
N GLY A 24 -16.30 1.18 3.87
CA GLY A 24 -16.42 2.53 4.43
C GLY A 24 -15.09 3.18 4.81
N VAL A 25 -13.97 2.45 4.85
CA VAL A 25 -12.64 3.07 5.00
C VAL A 25 -12.37 4.03 3.84
N THR A 26 -11.70 5.13 4.11
CA THR A 26 -11.33 6.08 3.07
C THR A 26 -9.92 5.81 2.54
N PRO A 27 -9.65 6.14 1.27
CA PRO A 27 -8.29 6.11 0.72
C PRO A 27 -7.30 6.95 1.53
N GLY A 28 -7.76 8.08 2.10
CA GLY A 28 -6.93 8.92 2.96
C GLY A 28 -6.48 8.21 4.23
N GLU A 29 -7.38 7.46 4.89
CA GLU A 29 -7.03 6.67 6.08
C GLU A 29 -6.03 5.57 5.76
N LEU A 30 -6.18 4.88 4.62
CA LEU A 30 -5.21 3.87 4.17
C LEU A 30 -3.85 4.49 3.89
N PHE A 31 -3.83 5.63 3.17
CA PHE A 31 -2.60 6.37 2.88
C PHE A 31 -1.89 6.80 4.17
N ASP A 32 -2.58 7.49 5.06
CA ASP A 32 -1.99 8.04 6.28
C ASP A 32 -1.44 6.91 7.18
N THR A 33 -2.18 5.81 7.32
CA THR A 33 -1.74 4.63 8.08
C THR A 33 -0.48 4.01 7.49
N ALA A 34 -0.42 3.81 6.17
CA ALA A 34 0.76 3.27 5.51
C ALA A 34 1.98 4.19 5.71
N MET A 35 1.81 5.50 5.45
CA MET A 35 2.89 6.49 5.58
C MET A 35 3.43 6.57 7.00
N GLU A 36 2.56 6.69 7.99
CA GLU A 36 2.97 6.75 9.40
C GLU A 36 3.72 5.50 9.83
N THR A 37 3.28 4.32 9.38
CA THR A 37 3.93 3.06 9.70
C THR A 37 5.32 2.99 9.10
N VAL A 38 5.48 3.30 7.80
CA VAL A 38 6.80 3.32 7.15
C VAL A 38 7.76 4.29 7.86
N HIS A 39 7.27 5.46 8.29
CA HIS A 39 8.09 6.41 9.04
C HIS A 39 8.55 5.82 10.38
N LYS A 40 7.66 5.20 11.14
CA LYS A 40 7.96 4.57 12.45
C LYS A 40 8.94 3.41 12.31
N GLU A 41 8.83 2.65 11.22
CA GLU A 41 9.70 1.49 10.93
C GLU A 41 11.08 1.87 10.36
N GLY A 42 11.41 3.17 10.31
CA GLY A 42 12.78 3.64 10.10
C GLY A 42 13.05 4.38 8.79
N ILE A 43 12.04 4.65 7.96
CA ILE A 43 12.22 5.50 6.76
C ILE A 43 11.53 6.86 6.99
N ALA A 44 12.03 7.64 7.94
CA ALA A 44 11.43 8.92 8.36
C ALA A 44 11.31 9.96 7.21
N HIS A 45 12.09 9.82 6.16
CA HIS A 45 12.06 10.68 4.97
C HIS A 45 11.20 10.13 3.82
N TYR A 46 10.47 9.01 4.04
CA TYR A 46 9.57 8.44 3.05
C TYR A 46 8.52 9.44 2.61
N ARG A 47 8.33 9.59 1.28
CA ARG A 47 7.36 10.51 0.70
C ARG A 47 6.67 9.87 -0.50
N ARG A 48 5.34 9.90 -0.50
CA ARG A 48 4.50 9.41 -1.61
C ARG A 48 3.37 10.39 -1.88
N ASN A 49 2.91 10.43 -3.12
CA ASN A 49 1.69 11.14 -3.49
C ASN A 49 0.46 10.25 -3.31
N HIS A 50 0.63 8.94 -3.47
CA HIS A 50 -0.35 7.90 -3.23
C HIS A 50 0.35 6.60 -2.82
N VAL A 51 -0.39 5.69 -2.22
CA VAL A 51 0.06 4.33 -1.87
C VAL A 51 -0.86 3.26 -2.51
N GLY A 52 -1.39 3.57 -3.67
CA GLY A 52 -2.26 2.69 -4.44
C GLY A 52 -3.29 3.44 -5.26
N HIS A 53 -4.02 2.70 -6.05
CA HIS A 53 -5.07 3.22 -6.92
C HIS A 53 -6.08 2.14 -7.28
N GLY A 54 -7.27 2.55 -7.72
CA GLY A 54 -8.27 1.67 -8.30
C GLY A 54 -7.74 0.95 -9.53
N ILE A 55 -8.28 -0.24 -9.76
CA ILE A 55 -8.04 -1.04 -10.95
C ILE A 55 -9.41 -1.41 -11.52
N GLY A 56 -9.68 -1.00 -12.76
CA GLY A 56 -10.96 -1.23 -13.42
C GLY A 56 -10.76 -1.49 -14.91
N VAL A 57 -11.38 -0.65 -15.74
CA VAL A 57 -11.18 -0.67 -17.19
C VAL A 57 -9.76 -0.23 -17.55
N GLU A 58 -9.26 0.76 -16.81
CA GLU A 58 -7.88 1.21 -16.89
C GLU A 58 -7.05 0.55 -15.78
N CYS A 59 -5.75 0.38 -16.02
CA CYS A 59 -4.84 -0.12 -14.99
C CYS A 59 -4.66 0.90 -13.85
N TYR A 60 -4.91 2.17 -14.11
CA TYR A 60 -4.86 3.26 -13.16
C TYR A 60 -6.23 3.94 -13.12
N ASP A 61 -7.11 3.41 -12.30
CA ASP A 61 -8.49 3.88 -12.17
C ASP A 61 -8.74 4.52 -10.79
N TYR A 62 -9.91 5.09 -10.61
CA TYR A 62 -10.30 5.70 -9.33
C TYR A 62 -10.73 4.60 -8.31
N PRO A 63 -10.48 4.77 -6.98
CA PRO A 63 -9.91 5.95 -6.33
C PRO A 63 -8.39 5.94 -6.27
N SER A 64 -7.75 7.11 -6.23
CA SER A 64 -6.36 7.22 -5.80
C SER A 64 -6.27 7.08 -4.28
N ILE A 65 -5.41 6.21 -3.80
CA ILE A 65 -5.17 6.01 -2.35
C ILE A 65 -4.17 7.06 -1.89
N ALA A 66 -4.70 8.26 -1.62
CA ALA A 66 -3.91 9.47 -1.36
C ALA A 66 -4.45 10.25 -0.17
N HIS A 67 -3.57 11.04 0.43
CA HIS A 67 -3.94 11.92 1.55
C HIS A 67 -5.17 12.79 1.23
N GLY A 68 -6.08 12.88 2.18
CA GLY A 68 -7.27 13.73 2.07
C GLY A 68 -8.36 13.23 1.11
N ASN A 69 -8.20 12.05 0.48
CA ASN A 69 -9.28 11.44 -0.28
C ASN A 69 -10.27 10.77 0.67
N ASN A 70 -11.44 11.39 0.84
CA ASN A 70 -12.48 10.99 1.80
C ASN A 70 -13.62 10.18 1.16
N THR A 71 -13.50 9.77 -0.10
CA THR A 71 -14.53 8.94 -0.75
C THR A 71 -14.48 7.52 -0.19
N PRO A 72 -15.56 7.02 0.42
CA PRO A 72 -15.53 5.70 1.03
C PRO A 72 -15.28 4.59 0.02
N ILE A 73 -14.40 3.66 0.36
CA ILE A 73 -14.21 2.41 -0.38
C ILE A 73 -15.37 1.47 -0.01
N VAL A 74 -16.06 0.96 -1.04
CA VAL A 74 -17.21 0.08 -0.87
C VAL A 74 -16.93 -1.33 -1.39
N GLU A 75 -17.79 -2.27 -1.03
CA GLU A 75 -17.69 -3.65 -1.51
C GLU A 75 -17.61 -3.73 -3.04
N ASN A 76 -16.85 -4.71 -3.52
CA ASN A 76 -16.54 -5.00 -4.92
C ASN A 76 -15.61 -3.98 -5.61
N MET A 77 -15.14 -2.94 -4.93
CA MET A 77 -14.05 -2.13 -5.46
C MET A 77 -12.75 -2.95 -5.49
N THR A 78 -12.06 -2.88 -6.63
CA THR A 78 -10.73 -3.48 -6.84
C THR A 78 -9.69 -2.38 -6.89
N PHE A 79 -8.63 -2.54 -6.15
CA PHE A 79 -7.52 -1.58 -6.11
C PHE A 79 -6.22 -2.27 -5.66
N ASN A 80 -5.09 -1.65 -5.95
CA ASN A 80 -3.82 -2.06 -5.37
C ASN A 80 -3.48 -1.24 -4.13
N LEU A 81 -2.61 -1.79 -3.31
CA LEU A 81 -1.84 -1.05 -2.31
C LEU A 81 -0.36 -1.27 -2.62
N GLU A 82 0.40 -0.20 -2.61
CA GLU A 82 1.81 -0.20 -2.95
C GLU A 82 2.62 0.71 -2.02
N THR A 83 3.83 0.27 -1.67
CA THR A 83 4.78 1.06 -0.89
C THR A 83 6.13 1.08 -1.59
N PRO A 84 6.27 1.74 -2.75
CA PRO A 84 7.54 1.84 -3.45
C PRO A 84 8.49 2.84 -2.78
N TYR A 85 9.80 2.53 -2.84
CA TYR A 85 10.87 3.41 -2.41
C TYR A 85 11.92 3.53 -3.50
N TYR A 86 12.32 4.75 -3.80
CA TYR A 86 13.35 5.04 -4.79
C TYR A 86 14.38 6.01 -4.22
N GLU A 87 15.66 5.73 -4.44
CA GLU A 87 16.77 6.59 -4.01
C GLU A 87 17.80 6.72 -5.13
N LEU A 88 18.06 7.94 -5.57
CA LEU A 88 19.04 8.23 -6.62
C LEU A 88 20.44 7.75 -6.22
N GLY A 89 21.07 7.02 -7.13
CA GLY A 89 22.42 6.48 -6.91
C GLY A 89 22.48 5.23 -6.03
N TRP A 90 21.32 4.77 -5.53
CA TRP A 90 21.24 3.56 -4.72
C TRP A 90 20.35 2.48 -5.34
N GLY A 91 19.12 2.79 -5.69
CA GLY A 91 18.19 1.83 -6.29
C GLY A 91 16.74 2.07 -5.90
N GLY A 92 15.93 1.05 -6.12
CA GLY A 92 14.51 1.06 -5.77
C GLY A 92 14.02 -0.31 -5.34
N MET A 93 12.92 -0.32 -4.59
CA MET A 93 12.18 -1.52 -4.23
C MET A 93 10.71 -1.18 -4.12
N MET A 94 9.86 -2.17 -4.32
CA MET A 94 8.41 -2.00 -4.24
C MET A 94 7.78 -3.28 -3.69
N ILE A 95 6.77 -3.08 -2.85
CA ILE A 95 5.79 -4.10 -2.48
C ILE A 95 4.46 -3.61 -3.01
N GLU A 96 3.75 -4.46 -3.72
CA GLU A 96 2.45 -4.15 -4.30
C GLU A 96 1.61 -5.40 -4.36
N ASP A 97 0.37 -5.32 -3.87
CA ASP A 97 -0.62 -6.37 -3.98
C ASP A 97 -1.94 -5.80 -4.46
N THR A 98 -2.70 -6.62 -5.18
CA THR A 98 -4.04 -6.27 -5.66
C THR A 98 -5.10 -6.91 -4.78
N PHE A 99 -6.11 -6.11 -4.45
CA PHE A 99 -7.18 -6.49 -3.54
C PHE A 99 -8.56 -6.22 -4.13
N VAL A 100 -9.54 -6.98 -3.65
CA VAL A 100 -10.96 -6.63 -3.76
C VAL A 100 -11.51 -6.40 -2.36
N MET A 101 -12.30 -5.33 -2.18
CA MET A 101 -13.02 -5.06 -0.95
C MET A 101 -14.20 -6.04 -0.83
N THR A 102 -14.24 -6.78 0.27
CA THR A 102 -15.37 -7.66 0.61
C THR A 102 -16.09 -7.14 1.86
N ALA A 103 -17.25 -7.70 2.18
CA ALA A 103 -17.98 -7.38 3.43
C ALA A 103 -17.11 -7.57 4.70
N ASN A 104 -16.09 -8.43 4.64
CA ASN A 104 -15.23 -8.79 5.78
C ASN A 104 -13.83 -8.14 5.71
N GLY A 105 -13.60 -7.20 4.80
CA GLY A 105 -12.29 -6.58 4.58
C GLY A 105 -11.68 -6.94 3.23
N LEU A 106 -10.38 -6.74 3.08
CA LEU A 106 -9.69 -7.01 1.84
C LEU A 106 -9.45 -8.50 1.61
N ARG A 107 -9.70 -8.93 0.37
CA ARG A 107 -9.24 -10.22 -0.15
C ARG A 107 -8.17 -9.97 -1.20
N MET A 108 -6.97 -10.47 -0.95
CA MET A 108 -5.85 -10.42 -1.89
C MET A 108 -6.13 -11.31 -3.11
N LEU A 109 -5.80 -10.84 -4.30
CA LEU A 109 -6.07 -11.53 -5.57
C LEU A 109 -4.88 -12.36 -6.06
N ASP A 110 -3.72 -12.16 -5.49
CA ASP A 110 -2.53 -12.97 -5.74
C ASP A 110 -2.18 -13.85 -4.53
N THR A 111 -1.13 -14.66 -4.65
CA THR A 111 -0.68 -15.61 -3.62
C THR A 111 0.82 -15.50 -3.37
N MET A 112 1.45 -14.41 -3.82
CA MET A 112 2.88 -14.21 -3.62
C MET A 112 3.20 -13.88 -2.16
N THR A 113 4.33 -14.39 -1.68
CA THR A 113 4.85 -14.01 -0.37
C THR A 113 5.40 -12.59 -0.40
N ARG A 114 5.25 -11.88 0.71
CA ARG A 114 5.91 -10.60 0.95
C ARG A 114 7.27 -10.75 1.65
N ASP A 115 7.76 -11.97 1.79
CA ASP A 115 9.09 -12.22 2.31
C ASP A 115 10.15 -11.78 1.30
N ILE A 116 11.26 -11.24 1.81
CA ILE A 116 12.37 -10.90 0.94
C ILE A 116 13.01 -12.18 0.38
N ILE A 117 13.09 -12.28 -0.93
CA ILE A 117 13.74 -13.40 -1.62
C ILE A 117 15.18 -12.99 -1.92
N LEU A 118 16.13 -13.69 -1.32
CA LEU A 118 17.56 -13.51 -1.57
C LEU A 118 18.02 -14.61 -2.54
N LEU A 119 18.61 -14.20 -3.66
CA LEU A 119 19.16 -15.08 -4.68
C LEU A 119 20.66 -15.33 -4.45
#